data_54b2f70b5bff4e7bd42e5a02b6e94365
#
_entry.id   54b2f70b5bff4e7bd42e5a02b6e94365
#
_cell.length_a   1.000
_cell.length_b   1.000
_cell.length_c   1.000
_cell.angle_alpha   90.00
_cell.angle_beta   90.00
_cell.angle_gamma   90.00
#
_symmetry.space_group_name_H-M   'P 1'
#
loop_
_entity.id
_entity.type
_entity.pdbx_description
1 polymer ?
#
loop_
_entity_poly.entity_id
_entity_poly.type
_entity_poly.pdbx_seq_one_letter_code
_entity_poly.pdbx_strand_id
1 'polypeptide(L)'
;PVSRADIQRTTVSAPGAPAQPRNNAATQSQRNKLDDDDDDDETPTQGDKAAQPVIVSVRAATPVATRGQDLYVAINLVGNNEISSAHISLSYDTNLLEPKSVRDSGLLRNGGPPPDLQFTGEGGLLNIQLDKPQGSGGALARGQLCLIIFTVKNPGTSPLTLNEGQCFLRMPNGQMLPLKLQSSQVEAR
;
A
#
# COMPACT_ATOMS: atom_id res chain seq x y z
N PRO A 1 -42.90 36.75 -9.30
CA PRO A 1 -42.76 36.94 -10.71
C PRO A 1 -41.38 36.53 -11.21
N VAL A 2 -41.53 35.83 -12.19
CA VAL A 2 -40.76 35.06 -13.11
C VAL A 2 -39.65 35.89 -13.81
N SER A 3 -38.51 35.27 -14.10
CA SER A 3 -37.97 35.32 -15.47
C SER A 3 -36.96 34.24 -15.74
N ARG A 4 -37.29 33.40 -16.68
CA ARG A 4 -36.42 32.53 -17.46
C ARG A 4 -35.49 33.38 -18.32
N ALA A 5 -34.24 32.95 -18.41
CA ALA A 5 -33.40 33.34 -19.55
C ALA A 5 -32.73 32.07 -20.12
N ASP A 6 -33.20 31.75 -21.32
CA ASP A 6 -32.58 30.81 -22.26
C ASP A 6 -31.16 31.19 -22.55
N ILE A 7 -30.26 30.22 -22.49
CA ILE A 7 -28.93 30.38 -23.15
C ILE A 7 -28.81 29.32 -24.24
N GLN A 8 -28.77 29.80 -25.42
CA GLN A 8 -28.70 29.14 -26.71
C GLN A 8 -27.40 28.31 -26.85
N ARG A 9 -27.64 27.12 -27.36
CA ARG A 9 -26.63 26.23 -27.93
C ARG A 9 -26.06 26.86 -29.19
N THR A 10 -24.75 27.03 -29.25
CA THR A 10 -24.06 27.30 -30.50
C THR A 10 -23.20 26.10 -30.87
N THR A 11 -23.66 25.35 -31.84
CA THR A 11 -22.92 24.34 -32.59
C THR A 11 -22.04 25.01 -33.61
N VAL A 12 -20.75 24.75 -33.61
CA VAL A 12 -19.88 25.11 -34.75
C VAL A 12 -19.29 23.82 -35.35
N SER A 13 -19.68 23.63 -36.60
CA SER A 13 -19.22 22.57 -37.52
C SER A 13 -17.74 22.69 -37.89
N ALA A 14 -17.16 21.51 -38.09
CA ALA A 14 -15.88 21.32 -38.79
C ALA A 14 -16.02 21.62 -40.29
N PRO A 15 -14.92 21.96 -40.99
CA PRO A 15 -14.58 21.14 -42.14
C PRO A 15 -13.07 20.94 -42.41
N GLY A 16 -12.75 19.86 -43.08
CA GLY A 16 -11.73 19.82 -44.11
C GLY A 16 -10.50 18.96 -43.84
N ALA A 17 -10.54 17.75 -44.30
CA ALA A 17 -9.36 17.01 -44.72
C ALA A 17 -8.95 17.40 -46.15
N PRO A 18 -7.67 17.32 -46.51
CA PRO A 18 -7.37 16.66 -47.76
C PRO A 18 -6.17 15.67 -47.69
N ALA A 19 -6.44 14.48 -48.22
CA ALA A 19 -5.75 13.80 -49.32
C ALA A 19 -4.24 13.53 -49.23
N GLN A 20 -3.92 12.25 -49.27
CA GLN A 20 -2.62 11.63 -49.59
C GLN A 20 -2.11 11.97 -50.98
N PRO A 21 -0.82 11.76 -51.26
CA PRO A 21 -0.50 10.91 -52.44
C PRO A 21 0.36 9.69 -52.13
N ARG A 22 0.00 8.65 -52.80
CA ARG A 22 0.75 7.41 -53.01
C ARG A 22 1.97 7.69 -53.91
N ASN A 23 3.10 7.06 -53.63
CA ASN A 23 4.02 6.69 -54.67
C ASN A 23 4.64 5.34 -54.43
N ASN A 24 4.37 4.44 -55.39
CA ASN A 24 5.04 3.19 -55.66
C ASN A 24 6.45 3.46 -56.17
N ALA A 25 7.42 2.65 -55.77
CA ALA A 25 8.45 2.18 -56.69
C ALA A 25 9.06 0.91 -56.11
N ALA A 26 8.84 -0.15 -56.84
CA ALA A 26 9.55 -1.41 -56.71
C ALA A 26 10.97 -1.27 -57.26
N THR A 27 11.95 -1.93 -56.65
CA THR A 27 13.11 -2.46 -57.37
C THR A 27 13.68 -3.67 -56.64
N GLN A 28 13.92 -4.65 -57.44
CA GLN A 28 14.29 -6.03 -57.23
C GLN A 28 15.72 -6.22 -56.69
N SER A 29 15.85 -7.38 -56.07
CA SER A 29 16.93 -8.36 -56.20
C SER A 29 18.35 -7.99 -55.71
N GLN A 30 18.83 -8.72 -54.74
CA GLN A 30 19.90 -9.71 -54.98
C GLN A 30 20.10 -10.64 -53.80
N ARG A 31 20.21 -11.91 -54.12
CA ARG A 31 20.63 -13.01 -53.24
C ARG A 31 22.09 -12.84 -52.83
N ASN A 32 22.41 -13.17 -51.62
CA ASN A 32 23.61 -13.92 -51.18
C ASN A 32 23.27 -14.45 -49.79
N LYS A 33 23.14 -15.70 -49.64
CA LYS A 33 23.99 -16.87 -49.43
C LYS A 33 24.69 -16.81 -48.06
N LEU A 34 24.16 -17.70 -47.19
CA LEU A 34 24.81 -18.51 -46.13
C LEU A 34 25.99 -17.85 -45.39
N ASP A 35 25.78 -17.62 -44.11
CA ASP A 35 26.68 -18.16 -43.07
C ASP A 35 25.82 -18.36 -41.82
N ASP A 36 25.84 -19.60 -41.34
CA ASP A 36 25.37 -20.05 -40.05
C ASP A 36 26.27 -19.38 -38.96
N ASP A 37 25.71 -18.51 -38.19
CA ASP A 37 26.21 -18.24 -36.83
C ASP A 37 24.98 -18.26 -35.91
N ASP A 38 24.89 -19.34 -35.15
CA ASP A 38 24.04 -19.52 -33.99
C ASP A 38 24.46 -18.50 -32.91
N ASP A 39 23.99 -17.26 -33.04
CA ASP A 39 23.92 -16.36 -31.91
C ASP A 39 22.59 -16.62 -31.20
N ASP A 40 22.66 -17.48 -30.20
CA ASP A 40 21.69 -17.58 -29.12
C ASP A 40 21.56 -16.19 -28.49
N ASP A 41 20.71 -15.35 -29.09
CA ASP A 41 20.21 -14.13 -28.48
C ASP A 41 19.25 -14.57 -27.33
N GLU A 42 19.87 -15.06 -26.26
CA GLU A 42 19.21 -15.18 -24.97
C GLU A 42 18.77 -13.78 -24.57
N THR A 43 17.59 -13.41 -25.06
CA THR A 43 16.81 -12.34 -24.47
C THR A 43 16.78 -12.64 -22.97
N PRO A 44 17.39 -11.82 -22.09
CA PRO A 44 17.30 -12.06 -20.67
C PRO A 44 15.83 -11.96 -20.32
N THR A 45 15.21 -13.14 -20.20
CA THR A 45 13.92 -13.27 -19.53
C THR A 45 14.10 -12.49 -18.23
N GLN A 46 13.42 -11.36 -18.09
CA GLN A 46 13.32 -10.66 -16.83
C GLN A 46 12.72 -11.68 -15.85
N GLY A 47 13.62 -12.43 -15.23
CA GLY A 47 13.25 -13.35 -14.18
C GLY A 47 12.45 -12.53 -13.16
N ASP A 48 11.26 -12.98 -12.86
CA ASP A 48 10.40 -12.51 -11.79
C ASP A 48 11.28 -12.34 -10.56
N LYS A 49 11.72 -11.11 -10.33
CA LYS A 49 12.50 -10.77 -9.15
C LYS A 49 11.55 -10.96 -7.99
N ALA A 50 11.57 -12.15 -7.38
CA ALA A 50 10.70 -12.51 -6.28
C ALA A 50 10.64 -11.32 -5.32
N ALA A 51 9.44 -10.83 -5.05
CA ALA A 51 9.24 -9.65 -4.22
C ALA A 51 9.94 -9.89 -2.86
N GLN A 52 10.85 -9.01 -2.50
CA GLN A 52 11.54 -9.12 -1.22
C GLN A 52 10.53 -8.98 -0.07
N PRO A 53 10.66 -9.76 1.02
CA PRO A 53 9.74 -9.68 2.12
C PRO A 53 9.81 -8.31 2.80
N VAL A 54 8.64 -7.77 3.13
CA VAL A 54 8.51 -6.56 3.93
C VAL A 54 8.50 -6.96 5.41
N ILE A 55 9.36 -6.32 6.20
CA ILE A 55 9.37 -6.50 7.65
C ILE A 55 8.28 -5.59 8.24
N VAL A 56 7.34 -6.19 8.96
CA VAL A 56 6.33 -5.48 9.75
C VAL A 56 6.68 -5.64 11.21
N SER A 57 6.88 -4.55 11.92
CA SER A 57 7.27 -4.57 13.34
C SER A 57 6.35 -3.73 14.20
N VAL A 58 6.06 -4.25 15.41
CA VAL A 58 5.35 -3.53 16.47
C VAL A 58 6.36 -2.94 17.43
N ARG A 59 6.21 -1.66 17.79
CA ARG A 59 7.06 -1.00 18.78
C ARG A 59 6.24 -0.10 19.68
N ALA A 60 6.34 -0.31 20.98
CA ALA A 60 5.83 0.67 21.96
C ALA A 60 6.78 1.86 22.04
N ALA A 61 6.24 3.06 22.15
CA ALA A 61 7.03 4.30 22.35
C ALA A 61 7.79 4.28 23.68
N THR A 62 7.16 3.68 24.71
CA THR A 62 7.77 3.38 26.00
C THR A 62 7.56 1.92 26.33
N PRO A 63 8.60 1.18 26.76
CA PRO A 63 8.45 -0.24 27.12
C PRO A 63 7.65 -0.43 28.42
N VAL A 64 7.52 0.63 29.24
CA VAL A 64 6.80 0.65 30.51
C VAL A 64 5.75 1.76 30.47
N ALA A 65 4.52 1.43 30.81
CA ALA A 65 3.39 2.35 30.91
C ALA A 65 2.73 2.27 32.28
N THR A 66 2.11 3.37 32.73
CA THR A 66 1.43 3.43 34.04
C THR A 66 -0.07 3.26 33.85
N ARG A 67 -0.73 2.61 34.81
CA ARG A 67 -2.18 2.46 34.82
C ARG A 67 -2.90 3.81 34.64
N GLY A 68 -3.90 3.83 33.78
CA GLY A 68 -4.70 5.01 33.42
C GLY A 68 -4.05 5.93 32.40
N GLN A 69 -2.81 5.67 31.98
CA GLN A 69 -2.12 6.44 30.96
C GLN A 69 -2.31 5.83 29.55
N ASP A 70 -2.13 6.68 28.57
CA ASP A 70 -2.11 6.26 27.17
C ASP A 70 -0.75 5.65 26.80
N LEU A 71 -0.79 4.45 26.22
CA LEU A 71 0.36 3.75 25.67
C LEU A 71 0.32 3.89 24.14
N TYR A 72 1.40 4.39 23.58
CA TYR A 72 1.56 4.59 22.15
C TYR A 72 2.34 3.42 21.53
N VAL A 73 1.74 2.76 20.56
CA VAL A 73 2.32 1.60 19.86
C VAL A 73 2.37 1.89 18.37
N ALA A 74 3.56 1.89 17.80
CA ALA A 74 3.77 2.12 16.37
C ALA A 74 3.86 0.80 15.60
N ILE A 75 3.21 0.75 14.43
CA ILE A 75 3.43 -0.27 13.42
C ILE A 75 4.39 0.31 12.38
N ASN A 76 5.54 -0.34 12.18
CA ASN A 76 6.57 0.11 11.24
C ASN A 76 6.77 -0.92 10.14
N LEU A 77 7.05 -0.42 8.95
CA LEU A 77 7.36 -1.20 7.75
C LEU A 77 8.81 -0.96 7.31
N VAL A 78 9.49 -2.02 6.89
CA VAL A 78 10.82 -1.93 6.27
C VAL A 78 10.82 -2.82 5.03
N GLY A 79 10.76 -2.19 3.87
CA GLY A 79 10.75 -2.85 2.56
C GLY A 79 11.07 -1.87 1.44
N ASN A 80 11.22 -2.39 0.23
CA ASN A 80 11.50 -1.61 -0.97
C ASN A 80 10.37 -1.69 -2.00
N ASN A 81 9.25 -2.33 -1.65
CA ASN A 81 8.09 -2.47 -2.51
C ASN A 81 7.12 -1.33 -2.28
N GLU A 82 6.37 -0.96 -3.31
CA GLU A 82 5.24 -0.05 -3.17
C GLU A 82 4.00 -0.79 -2.69
N ILE A 83 3.24 -0.17 -1.79
CA ILE A 83 1.99 -0.69 -1.26
C ILE A 83 0.86 0.32 -1.46
N SER A 84 -0.34 -0.19 -1.69
CA SER A 84 -1.58 0.59 -1.77
C SER A 84 -2.57 0.24 -0.67
N SER A 85 -2.39 -0.92 -0.02
CA SER A 85 -3.27 -1.39 1.04
C SER A 85 -2.47 -2.15 2.10
N ALA A 86 -2.87 -2.00 3.35
CA ALA A 86 -2.31 -2.70 4.50
C ALA A 86 -3.43 -3.20 5.42
N HIS A 87 -3.37 -4.48 5.77
CA HIS A 87 -4.20 -5.08 6.81
C HIS A 87 -3.29 -5.63 7.90
N ILE A 88 -3.47 -5.16 9.11
CA ILE A 88 -2.68 -5.54 10.28
C ILE A 88 -3.60 -6.13 11.34
N SER A 89 -3.28 -7.32 11.79
CA SER A 89 -3.98 -8.00 12.88
C SER A 89 -3.02 -8.16 14.06
N LEU A 90 -3.36 -7.54 15.18
CA LEU A 90 -2.55 -7.46 16.41
C LEU A 90 -3.31 -8.06 17.58
N SER A 91 -2.73 -9.08 18.23
CA SER A 91 -3.23 -9.62 19.50
C SER A 91 -2.62 -8.88 20.68
N TYR A 92 -3.44 -8.64 21.71
CA TYR A 92 -3.08 -7.98 22.96
C TYR A 92 -3.89 -8.53 24.15
N ASP A 93 -3.44 -8.27 25.37
CA ASP A 93 -4.19 -8.69 26.58
C ASP A 93 -5.26 -7.65 26.96
N THR A 94 -6.53 -8.03 26.86
CA THR A 94 -7.69 -7.17 27.17
C THR A 94 -7.82 -6.85 28.66
N ASN A 95 -7.20 -7.61 29.54
CA ASN A 95 -7.18 -7.28 30.97
C ASN A 95 -6.23 -6.09 31.25
N LEU A 96 -5.20 -5.93 30.45
CA LEU A 96 -4.15 -4.94 30.66
C LEU A 96 -4.34 -3.70 29.76
N LEU A 97 -4.78 -3.91 28.53
CA LEU A 97 -4.86 -2.86 27.50
C LEU A 97 -6.26 -2.76 26.93
N GLU A 98 -6.65 -1.53 26.60
CA GLU A 98 -7.89 -1.21 25.87
C GLU A 98 -7.55 -0.32 24.67
N PRO A 99 -7.88 -0.71 23.43
CA PRO A 99 -7.62 0.12 22.25
C PRO A 99 -8.52 1.36 22.28
N LYS A 100 -7.92 2.54 22.24
CA LYS A 100 -8.61 3.83 22.28
C LYS A 100 -8.79 4.42 20.89
N SER A 101 -7.72 4.41 20.09
CA SER A 101 -7.74 4.93 18.73
C SER A 101 -6.56 4.43 17.91
N VAL A 102 -6.70 4.50 16.60
CA VAL A 102 -5.63 4.28 15.63
C VAL A 102 -5.51 5.54 14.77
N ARG A 103 -4.27 5.98 14.52
CA ARG A 103 -3.98 7.15 13.69
C ARG A 103 -3.09 6.76 12.52
N ASP A 104 -3.44 7.23 11.34
CA ASP A 104 -2.57 7.15 10.17
C ASP A 104 -1.32 8.00 10.38
N SER A 105 -0.14 7.44 10.08
CA SER A 105 1.14 8.16 10.18
C SER A 105 1.54 8.87 8.89
N GLY A 106 0.69 8.82 7.87
CA GLY A 106 0.90 9.50 6.58
C GLY A 106 1.75 8.72 5.58
N LEU A 107 2.22 7.51 5.91
CA LEU A 107 3.03 6.70 4.99
C LEU A 107 2.33 6.49 3.65
N LEU A 108 1.05 6.11 3.70
CA LEU A 108 0.26 5.84 2.49
C LEU A 108 -0.20 7.11 1.76
N ARG A 109 -0.07 8.29 2.35
CA ARG A 109 -0.47 9.55 1.68
C ARG A 109 0.42 9.85 0.48
N ASN A 110 1.74 9.73 0.64
CA ASN A 110 2.74 10.00 -0.40
C ASN A 110 2.39 11.24 -1.26
N GLY A 111 2.05 12.36 -0.59
CA GLY A 111 1.63 13.59 -1.25
C GLY A 111 0.20 13.63 -1.79
N GLY A 112 -0.55 12.53 -1.64
CA GLY A 112 -1.94 12.39 -2.07
C GLY A 112 -2.97 12.53 -0.95
N PRO A 113 -4.23 12.16 -1.22
CA PRO A 113 -5.29 12.15 -0.22
C PRO A 113 -4.99 11.13 0.91
N PRO A 114 -5.57 11.34 2.11
CA PRO A 114 -5.41 10.39 3.20
C PRO A 114 -5.99 9.02 2.82
N PRO A 115 -5.37 7.91 3.31
CA PRO A 115 -5.95 6.59 3.16
C PRO A 115 -7.25 6.48 3.94
N ASP A 116 -8.13 5.58 3.52
CA ASP A 116 -9.25 5.13 4.34
C ASP A 116 -8.68 4.25 5.47
N LEU A 117 -8.89 4.69 6.72
CA LEU A 117 -8.44 3.99 7.91
C LEU A 117 -9.65 3.45 8.66
N GLN A 118 -9.71 2.13 8.81
CA GLN A 118 -10.69 1.44 9.61
C GLN A 118 -10.00 0.58 10.65
N PHE A 119 -10.58 0.47 11.85
CA PHE A 119 -10.11 -0.47 12.85
C PHE A 119 -11.24 -1.02 13.71
N THR A 120 -11.08 -2.27 14.15
CA THR A 120 -11.99 -2.95 15.08
C THR A 120 -11.15 -3.64 16.15
N GLY A 121 -11.57 -3.51 17.42
CA GLY A 121 -10.89 -4.14 18.56
C GLY A 121 -11.89 -4.97 19.36
N GLU A 122 -11.82 -6.29 19.25
CA GLU A 122 -12.69 -7.22 19.96
C GLU A 122 -11.91 -8.44 20.44
N GLY A 123 -12.21 -8.93 21.66
CA GLY A 123 -11.68 -10.19 22.16
C GLY A 123 -10.15 -10.29 22.27
N GLY A 124 -9.44 -9.17 22.38
CA GLY A 124 -7.97 -9.14 22.39
C GLY A 124 -7.33 -9.14 21.01
N LEU A 125 -8.12 -8.93 19.97
CA LEU A 125 -7.68 -8.80 18.60
C LEU A 125 -7.99 -7.40 18.07
N LEU A 126 -6.99 -6.69 17.58
CA LEU A 126 -7.13 -5.40 16.92
C LEU A 126 -6.82 -5.58 15.45
N ASN A 127 -7.84 -5.40 14.61
CA ASN A 127 -7.70 -5.41 13.16
C ASN A 127 -7.68 -3.96 12.66
N ILE A 128 -6.69 -3.63 11.85
CA ILE A 128 -6.47 -2.31 11.28
C ILE A 128 -6.37 -2.46 9.77
N GLN A 129 -7.14 -1.67 9.04
CA GLN A 129 -7.12 -1.62 7.60
C GLN A 129 -6.84 -0.20 7.14
N LEU A 130 -5.88 -0.06 6.22
CA LEU A 130 -5.55 1.20 5.55
C LEU A 130 -5.54 0.96 4.05
N ASP A 131 -6.40 1.67 3.34
CA ASP A 131 -6.51 1.57 1.89
C ASP A 131 -6.30 2.94 1.23
N LYS A 132 -5.42 3.01 0.25
CA LYS A 132 -5.31 4.20 -0.59
C LYS A 132 -6.51 4.30 -1.53
N PRO A 133 -6.97 5.52 -1.84
CA PRO A 133 -7.97 5.72 -2.89
C PRO A 133 -7.50 5.12 -4.22
N GLN A 134 -8.43 4.54 -4.97
CA GLN A 134 -8.12 3.93 -6.26
C GLN A 134 -7.45 4.92 -7.21
N GLY A 135 -6.46 4.45 -7.95
CA GLY A 135 -5.73 5.28 -8.92
C GLY A 135 -4.66 6.19 -8.32
N SER A 136 -4.46 6.19 -7.00
CA SER A 136 -3.47 7.06 -6.35
C SER A 136 -2.03 6.49 -6.33
N GLY A 137 -1.78 5.39 -7.04
CA GLY A 137 -0.47 4.73 -7.07
C GLY A 137 -0.08 4.07 -5.75
N GLY A 138 1.17 3.65 -5.62
CA GLY A 138 1.73 3.06 -4.40
C GLY A 138 2.45 4.07 -3.51
N ALA A 139 2.76 3.64 -2.29
CA ALA A 139 3.69 4.29 -1.39
C ALA A 139 4.76 3.28 -0.97
N LEU A 140 6.00 3.72 -0.84
CA LEU A 140 7.10 2.84 -0.45
C LEU A 140 6.84 2.28 0.95
N ALA A 141 6.95 0.95 1.12
CA ALA A 141 6.73 0.25 2.39
C ALA A 141 7.91 0.48 3.36
N ARG A 142 8.19 1.74 3.68
CA ARG A 142 9.30 2.12 4.57
C ARG A 142 8.93 3.28 5.47
N GLY A 143 8.79 3.02 6.75
CA GLY A 143 8.45 4.01 7.78
C GLY A 143 7.33 3.55 8.68
N GLN A 144 6.78 4.47 9.46
CA GLN A 144 5.66 4.20 10.35
C GLN A 144 4.35 4.20 9.56
N LEU A 145 3.62 3.06 9.62
CA LEU A 145 2.33 2.89 8.95
C LEU A 145 1.21 3.58 9.74
N CYS A 146 1.10 3.23 11.02
CA CYS A 146 0.08 3.80 11.91
C CYS A 146 0.57 3.83 13.36
N LEU A 147 -0.14 4.60 14.17
CA LEU A 147 0.06 4.72 15.60
C LEU A 147 -1.22 4.25 16.32
N ILE A 148 -1.10 3.24 17.15
CA ILE A 148 -2.16 2.70 17.99
C ILE A 148 -2.03 3.34 19.35
N ILE A 149 -3.14 3.79 19.94
CA ILE A 149 -3.21 4.33 21.29
C ILE A 149 -4.05 3.36 22.12
N PHE A 150 -3.44 2.79 23.15
CA PHE A 150 -4.12 1.98 24.15
C PHE A 150 -4.24 2.77 25.46
N THR A 151 -5.27 2.50 26.22
CA THR A 151 -5.36 2.88 27.63
C THR A 151 -4.88 1.70 28.48
N VAL A 152 -3.98 1.92 29.42
CA VAL A 152 -3.50 0.92 30.36
C VAL A 152 -4.52 0.74 31.49
N LYS A 153 -5.11 -0.45 31.61
CA LYS A 153 -6.16 -0.76 32.60
C LYS A 153 -5.59 -1.29 33.91
N ASN A 154 -4.71 -2.25 33.80
CA ASN A 154 -4.14 -2.95 34.97
C ASN A 154 -2.63 -3.14 34.80
N PRO A 155 -1.88 -3.33 35.89
CA PRO A 155 -0.48 -3.72 35.81
C PRO A 155 -0.30 -5.15 35.29
N GLY A 156 0.84 -5.41 34.66
CA GLY A 156 1.21 -6.72 34.10
C GLY A 156 2.02 -6.57 32.82
N THR A 157 2.27 -7.70 32.15
CA THR A 157 2.97 -7.74 30.84
C THR A 157 2.02 -8.20 29.76
N SER A 158 1.83 -7.39 28.74
CA SER A 158 1.02 -7.73 27.57
C SER A 158 1.93 -8.04 26.36
N PRO A 159 1.83 -9.23 25.76
CA PRO A 159 2.39 -9.44 24.45
C PRO A 159 1.63 -8.60 23.42
N LEU A 160 2.34 -8.08 22.44
CA LEU A 160 1.80 -7.42 21.26
C LEU A 160 2.22 -8.27 20.05
N THR A 161 1.36 -9.19 19.66
CA THR A 161 1.68 -10.21 18.66
C THR A 161 0.99 -9.93 17.33
N LEU A 162 1.76 -9.79 16.26
CA LEU A 162 1.24 -9.76 14.90
C LEU A 162 0.85 -11.17 14.47
N ASN A 163 -0.39 -11.31 13.96
CA ASN A 163 -0.93 -12.63 13.61
C ASN A 163 -0.56 -12.99 12.17
N GLU A 164 0.22 -14.06 12.01
CA GLU A 164 0.54 -14.63 10.71
C GLU A 164 -0.74 -15.12 10.00
N GLY A 165 -0.82 -14.88 8.69
CA GLY A 165 -1.99 -15.24 7.89
C GLY A 165 -3.16 -14.25 7.97
N GLN A 166 -3.15 -13.33 8.94
CA GLN A 166 -4.13 -12.24 9.05
C GLN A 166 -3.54 -10.86 8.76
N CYS A 167 -2.21 -10.77 8.64
CA CYS A 167 -1.53 -9.56 8.18
C CYS A 167 -1.22 -9.69 6.69
N PHE A 168 -1.53 -8.66 5.89
CA PHE A 168 -1.13 -8.60 4.50
C PHE A 168 -0.91 -7.18 4.03
N LEU A 169 -0.01 -7.02 3.07
CA LEU A 169 0.23 -5.80 2.33
C LEU A 169 -0.01 -6.07 0.84
N ARG A 170 -0.71 -5.16 0.18
CA ARG A 170 -0.98 -5.25 -1.27
C ARG A 170 -0.27 -4.15 -2.03
N MET A 171 0.29 -4.53 -3.17
CA MET A 171 0.81 -3.62 -4.17
C MET A 171 -0.34 -2.94 -4.95
N PRO A 172 -0.08 -1.84 -5.66
CA PRO A 172 -1.10 -1.20 -6.51
C PRO A 172 -1.70 -2.11 -7.60
N ASN A 173 -0.96 -3.14 -8.03
CA ASN A 173 -1.45 -4.16 -8.96
C ASN A 173 -2.30 -5.27 -8.31
N GLY A 174 -2.56 -5.17 -6.99
CA GLY A 174 -3.33 -6.15 -6.22
C GLY A 174 -2.55 -7.36 -5.71
N GLN A 175 -1.27 -7.50 -6.09
CA GLN A 175 -0.42 -8.59 -5.64
C GLN A 175 -0.09 -8.46 -4.14
N MET A 176 -0.12 -9.57 -3.42
CA MET A 176 0.28 -9.62 -2.01
C MET A 176 1.80 -9.73 -1.88
N LEU A 177 2.34 -9.03 -0.89
CA LEU A 177 3.75 -9.08 -0.55
C LEU A 177 4.03 -10.15 0.51
N PRO A 178 5.15 -10.87 0.41
CA PRO A 178 5.62 -11.72 1.50
C PRO A 178 5.98 -10.85 2.70
N LEU A 179 5.61 -11.29 3.91
CA LEU A 179 5.84 -10.55 5.15
C LEU A 179 6.77 -11.30 6.09
N LYS A 180 7.53 -10.53 6.86
CA LYS A 180 8.25 -11.01 8.04
C LYS A 180 7.77 -10.20 9.24
N LEU A 181 7.07 -10.86 10.16
CA LEU A 181 6.43 -10.22 11.31
C LEU A 181 7.38 -10.19 12.52
N GLN A 182 7.43 -9.06 13.21
CA GLN A 182 8.19 -8.85 14.43
C GLN A 182 7.26 -8.32 15.52
N SER A 183 6.92 -9.19 16.45
CA SER A 183 6.11 -8.89 17.62
C SER A 183 6.93 -8.23 18.73
N SER A 184 6.26 -7.68 19.73
CA SER A 184 6.84 -6.96 20.88
C SER A 184 6.07 -7.33 22.15
N GLN A 185 6.49 -6.74 23.27
CA GLN A 185 5.74 -6.78 24.53
C GLN A 185 5.85 -5.45 25.25
N VAL A 186 4.90 -5.15 26.12
CA VAL A 186 4.87 -3.97 26.96
C VAL A 186 4.64 -4.37 28.43
N GLU A 187 5.24 -3.63 29.35
CA GLU A 187 5.04 -3.75 30.77
C GLU A 187 4.16 -2.59 31.27
N ALA A 188 3.09 -2.92 31.99
CA ALA A 188 2.23 -1.97 32.67
C ALA A 188 2.49 -2.01 34.21
N ARG A 189 2.57 -0.85 34.82
CA ARG A 189 2.79 -0.67 36.26
C ARG A 189 1.70 0.15 36.93
#